data_bfe719c012e626b760c01b3b8e7d5a24
#
_entry.id   bfe719c012e626b760c01b3b8e7d5a24
#
_cell.length_a   1.000
_cell.length_b   1.000
_cell.length_c   1.000
_cell.angle_alpha   90.00
_cell.angle_beta   90.00
_cell.angle_gamma   90.00
#
_symmetry.space_group_name_H-M   'P 1'
#
loop_
_entity.id
_entity.type
_entity.pdbx_description
1 polymer ?
#
loop_
_entity_poly.entity_id
_entity_poly.type
_entity_poly.pdbx_seq_one_letter_code
_entity_poly.pdbx_strand_id
1 'polypeptide(L)'
;MSRTAPASARAATYDELLARARAGGLGPDPAALRISVAFTTRQAVRHEGRGTGYRNEVLSLRLAEAVGSCAVEPGALPDGAVDDCAGADLARLLAHPVPAVRVAALDAYLMHVTPHTPDHGARPVALPAGTSLEKSRARAEAVAGLLVLPPGSTVLVVGVVNSLLEALRSRGLGYVPCDLKGGVTEWGETVVTDALAAAGRCDALLVSGMTLGNGTFEPLREHALRSGKQLVMFAQTGSAVLPRFLGHGVSAVCAEPYPFFWLDGGPGTLHRYRADLPGGTR
;
A
#
# COMPACT_ATOMS: atom_id res chain seq x y z
N MET A 1 6.52 7.60 25.12
CA MET A 1 7.64 6.73 24.77
C MET A 1 7.20 5.90 23.57
N SER A 2 7.59 6.29 22.36
CA SER A 2 7.26 5.56 21.11
C SER A 2 8.20 4.35 21.03
N ARG A 3 7.70 3.15 21.29
CA ARG A 3 8.44 1.91 20.98
C ARG A 3 8.30 1.66 19.49
N THR A 4 9.34 1.96 18.74
CA THR A 4 9.49 1.46 17.37
C THR A 4 9.34 -0.06 17.37
N ALA A 5 8.68 -0.61 16.35
CA ALA A 5 8.63 -2.06 16.14
C ALA A 5 10.06 -2.62 16.29
N PRO A 6 10.23 -3.76 16.96
CA PRO A 6 11.57 -4.32 17.19
C PRO A 6 12.31 -4.48 15.86
N ALA A 7 13.59 -4.14 15.84
CA ALA A 7 14.44 -4.22 14.64
C ALA A 7 14.39 -5.60 13.95
N SER A 8 14.11 -6.66 14.72
CA SER A 8 13.89 -8.02 14.21
C SER A 8 12.66 -8.18 13.29
N ALA A 9 11.76 -7.21 13.24
CA ALA A 9 10.56 -7.26 12.41
C ALA A 9 10.74 -6.60 11.02
N ARG A 10 11.86 -5.90 10.78
CA ARG A 10 12.17 -5.23 9.51
C ARG A 10 12.84 -6.22 8.54
N ALA A 11 12.69 -5.99 7.25
CA ALA A 11 13.30 -6.77 6.19
C ALA A 11 14.01 -5.84 5.20
N ALA A 12 15.09 -6.34 4.58
CA ALA A 12 15.81 -5.61 3.56
C ALA A 12 15.13 -5.73 2.19
N THR A 13 14.48 -6.89 1.92
CA THR A 13 13.76 -7.15 0.66
C THR A 13 12.44 -7.87 0.91
N TYR A 14 11.53 -7.81 -0.10
CA TYR A 14 10.26 -8.55 -0.06
C TYR A 14 10.48 -10.07 0.03
N ASP A 15 11.45 -10.58 -0.74
CA ASP A 15 11.76 -12.03 -0.73
C ASP A 15 12.31 -12.50 0.61
N GLU A 16 13.15 -11.68 1.28
CA GLU A 16 13.60 -11.97 2.64
C GLU A 16 12.42 -12.02 3.62
N LEU A 17 11.51 -11.04 3.54
CA LEU A 17 10.33 -11.01 4.41
C LEU A 17 9.45 -12.24 4.19
N LEU A 18 9.21 -12.60 2.94
CA LEU A 18 8.44 -13.78 2.56
C LEU A 18 9.11 -15.08 3.04
N ALA A 19 10.41 -15.21 2.86
CA ALA A 19 11.18 -16.38 3.32
C ALA A 19 11.10 -16.53 4.85
N ARG A 20 11.24 -15.42 5.60
CA ARG A 20 11.12 -15.41 7.07
C ARG A 20 9.72 -15.78 7.52
N ALA A 21 8.67 -15.29 6.83
CA ALA A 21 7.29 -15.67 7.11
C ALA A 21 7.08 -17.17 6.92
N ARG A 22 7.56 -17.72 5.79
CA ARG A 22 7.45 -19.15 5.47
C ARG A 22 8.18 -20.06 6.46
N ALA A 23 9.28 -19.58 7.03
CA ALA A 23 10.07 -20.29 8.05
C ALA A 23 9.47 -20.16 9.47
N GLY A 24 8.32 -19.48 9.66
CA GLY A 24 7.75 -19.22 10.98
C GLY A 24 8.55 -18.23 11.84
N GLY A 25 9.51 -17.51 11.24
CA GLY A 25 10.39 -16.58 11.95
C GLY A 25 9.75 -15.24 12.33
N LEU A 26 8.46 -15.04 12.01
CA LEU A 26 7.73 -13.80 12.30
C LEU A 26 6.58 -13.98 13.31
N GLY A 27 6.20 -15.22 13.63
CA GLY A 27 5.07 -15.53 14.50
C GLY A 27 4.71 -17.01 14.50
N PRO A 28 3.44 -17.38 14.69
CA PRO A 28 2.98 -18.75 14.65
C PRO A 28 3.33 -19.45 13.33
N ASP A 29 3.51 -20.78 13.39
CA ASP A 29 3.80 -21.59 12.20
C ASP A 29 2.68 -21.41 11.13
N PRO A 30 3.04 -20.92 9.92
CA PRO A 30 2.07 -20.74 8.84
C PRO A 30 1.32 -22.04 8.45
N ALA A 31 1.91 -23.21 8.63
CA ALA A 31 1.27 -24.48 8.33
C ALA A 31 0.10 -24.80 9.29
N ALA A 32 0.10 -24.23 10.49
CA ALA A 32 -0.97 -24.38 11.47
C ALA A 32 -2.12 -23.37 11.28
N LEU A 33 -1.93 -22.35 10.44
CA LEU A 33 -2.89 -21.27 10.20
C LEU A 33 -3.67 -21.51 8.90
N ARG A 34 -4.99 -21.26 8.93
CA ARG A 34 -5.86 -21.50 7.76
C ARG A 34 -6.65 -20.26 7.41
N ILE A 35 -6.78 -20.00 6.11
CA ILE A 35 -7.66 -18.94 5.58
C ILE A 35 -9.11 -19.42 5.72
N SER A 36 -9.91 -18.70 6.48
CA SER A 36 -11.32 -19.04 6.70
C SER A 36 -12.23 -18.50 5.60
N VAL A 37 -11.89 -17.36 5.00
CA VAL A 37 -12.66 -16.74 3.92
C VAL A 37 -11.69 -16.16 2.90
N ALA A 38 -11.94 -16.43 1.63
CA ALA A 38 -11.29 -15.76 0.50
C ALA A 38 -12.37 -15.12 -0.38
N PHE A 39 -12.14 -13.90 -0.85
CA PHE A 39 -13.10 -13.21 -1.69
C PHE A 39 -12.40 -12.16 -2.56
N THR A 40 -13.08 -11.78 -3.65
CA THR A 40 -12.69 -10.62 -4.46
C THR A 40 -13.74 -9.53 -4.38
N THR A 41 -13.30 -8.28 -4.36
CA THR A 41 -14.16 -7.13 -4.61
C THR A 41 -13.84 -6.55 -5.96
N ARG A 42 -14.85 -6.43 -6.83
CA ARG A 42 -14.78 -5.67 -8.09
C ARG A 42 -15.58 -4.41 -7.92
N GLN A 43 -14.96 -3.28 -8.16
CA GLN A 43 -15.61 -1.99 -7.99
C GLN A 43 -15.29 -1.05 -9.14
N ALA A 44 -16.29 -0.27 -9.52
CA ALA A 44 -16.13 0.88 -10.38
C ALA A 44 -16.48 2.12 -9.56
N VAL A 45 -15.61 3.11 -9.57
CA VAL A 45 -15.78 4.36 -8.84
C VAL A 45 -15.84 5.50 -9.86
N ARG A 46 -16.88 6.31 -9.78
CA ARG A 46 -16.97 7.62 -10.45
C ARG A 46 -17.50 8.59 -9.43
N HIS A 47 -16.67 9.49 -8.97
CA HIS A 47 -17.08 10.52 -8.02
C HIS A 47 -17.98 11.55 -8.70
N GLU A 48 -18.89 12.12 -7.93
CA GLU A 48 -19.75 13.21 -8.39
C GLU A 48 -18.89 14.39 -8.89
N GLY A 49 -19.28 14.97 -10.04
CA GLY A 49 -18.56 16.07 -10.68
C GLY A 49 -17.23 15.68 -11.36
N ARG A 50 -16.86 14.39 -11.39
CA ARG A 50 -15.64 13.90 -12.05
C ARG A 50 -15.97 13.24 -13.40
N GLY A 51 -15.22 13.61 -14.45
CA GLY A 51 -15.38 13.06 -15.79
C GLY A 51 -14.84 11.63 -15.94
N THR A 52 -13.85 11.27 -15.14
CA THR A 52 -13.17 9.96 -15.19
C THR A 52 -13.54 9.11 -13.99
N GLY A 53 -13.62 7.80 -14.22
CA GLY A 53 -13.77 6.80 -13.17
C GLY A 53 -12.63 5.80 -13.21
N TYR A 54 -12.51 4.99 -12.19
CA TYR A 54 -11.53 3.89 -12.14
C TYR A 54 -12.19 2.58 -11.72
N ARG A 55 -11.53 1.49 -12.04
CA ARG A 55 -11.94 0.13 -11.67
C ARG A 55 -10.83 -0.52 -10.88
N ASN A 56 -11.20 -1.17 -9.78
CA ASN A 56 -10.29 -1.97 -8.98
C ASN A 56 -10.85 -3.38 -8.81
N GLU A 57 -9.96 -4.34 -8.79
CA GLU A 57 -10.22 -5.70 -8.36
C GLU A 57 -9.23 -6.02 -7.21
N VAL A 58 -9.73 -6.53 -6.10
CA VAL A 58 -8.92 -6.78 -4.91
C VAL A 58 -9.20 -8.19 -4.40
N LEU A 59 -8.17 -9.02 -4.32
CA LEU A 59 -8.20 -10.28 -3.59
C LEU A 59 -8.00 -9.98 -2.10
N SER A 60 -8.88 -10.52 -1.27
CA SER A 60 -8.81 -10.43 0.19
C SER A 60 -8.90 -11.82 0.83
N LEU A 61 -8.03 -12.06 1.80
CA LEU A 61 -7.91 -13.32 2.53
C LEU A 61 -8.09 -13.08 4.02
N ARG A 62 -9.04 -13.77 4.65
CA ARG A 62 -9.28 -13.65 6.09
C ARG A 62 -8.59 -14.78 6.85
N LEU A 63 -7.72 -14.38 7.77
CA LEU A 63 -7.03 -15.22 8.74
C LEU A 63 -7.47 -14.81 10.16
N ALA A 64 -8.26 -15.63 10.82
CA ALA A 64 -8.88 -15.27 12.10
C ALA A 64 -9.63 -13.93 12.00
N GLU A 65 -9.21 -12.90 12.75
CA GLU A 65 -9.79 -11.54 12.71
C GLU A 65 -9.10 -10.63 11.67
N ALA A 66 -7.95 -11.04 11.15
CA ALA A 66 -7.16 -10.25 10.19
C ALA A 66 -7.63 -10.47 8.75
N VAL A 67 -7.56 -9.41 7.95
CA VAL A 67 -7.78 -9.49 6.50
C VAL A 67 -6.57 -8.90 5.80
N GLY A 68 -5.92 -9.69 4.96
CA GLY A 68 -4.86 -9.21 4.07
C GLY A 68 -5.37 -9.08 2.65
N SER A 69 -4.86 -8.10 1.92
CA SER A 69 -5.39 -7.74 0.62
C SER A 69 -4.31 -7.45 -0.43
N CYS A 70 -4.60 -7.82 -1.68
CA CYS A 70 -3.81 -7.44 -2.85
C CYS A 70 -4.73 -6.98 -3.98
N ALA A 71 -4.61 -5.72 -4.37
CA ALA A 71 -5.26 -5.21 -5.58
C ALA A 71 -4.51 -5.74 -6.82
N VAL A 72 -5.28 -6.07 -7.83
CA VAL A 72 -4.80 -6.60 -9.10
C VAL A 72 -5.43 -5.84 -10.27
N GLU A 73 -4.83 -5.99 -11.43
CA GLU A 73 -5.47 -5.53 -12.66
C GLU A 73 -6.71 -6.40 -12.94
N PRO A 74 -7.80 -5.81 -13.43
CA PRO A 74 -9.01 -6.55 -13.75
C PRO A 74 -8.72 -7.74 -14.68
N GLY A 75 -9.12 -8.94 -14.27
CA GLY A 75 -8.87 -10.18 -15.00
C GLY A 75 -7.46 -10.79 -14.81
N ALA A 76 -6.63 -10.23 -13.93
CA ALA A 76 -5.30 -10.79 -13.65
C ALA A 76 -5.32 -11.98 -12.67
N LEU A 77 -6.41 -12.18 -11.93
CA LEU A 77 -6.57 -13.38 -11.10
C LEU A 77 -7.06 -14.55 -11.97
N PRO A 78 -6.42 -15.71 -11.90
CA PRO A 78 -6.94 -16.93 -12.52
C PRO A 78 -8.32 -17.29 -12.00
N ASP A 79 -9.14 -17.90 -12.85
CA ASP A 79 -10.39 -18.51 -12.42
C ASP A 79 -10.11 -19.57 -11.34
N GLY A 80 -10.94 -19.61 -10.29
CA GLY A 80 -10.76 -20.51 -9.16
C GLY A 80 -9.75 -20.06 -8.09
N ALA A 81 -8.97 -19.00 -8.32
CA ALA A 81 -7.96 -18.54 -7.34
C ALA A 81 -8.54 -18.26 -5.94
N VAL A 82 -9.78 -17.79 -5.87
CA VAL A 82 -10.50 -17.56 -4.60
C VAL A 82 -10.83 -18.86 -3.91
N ASP A 83 -11.37 -19.83 -4.67
CA ASP A 83 -11.76 -21.14 -4.15
C ASP A 83 -10.53 -21.92 -3.65
N ASP A 84 -9.41 -21.82 -4.37
CA ASP A 84 -8.13 -22.42 -4.00
C ASP A 84 -7.52 -21.87 -2.71
N CYS A 85 -7.88 -20.64 -2.34
CA CYS A 85 -7.41 -19.99 -1.12
C CYS A 85 -8.27 -20.34 0.11
N ALA A 86 -9.57 -20.56 -0.07
CA ALA A 86 -10.48 -20.84 1.04
C ALA A 86 -10.17 -22.21 1.66
N GLY A 87 -9.97 -22.26 2.98
CA GLY A 87 -9.61 -23.46 3.72
C GLY A 87 -8.13 -23.89 3.59
N ALA A 88 -7.35 -23.25 2.71
CA ALA A 88 -5.93 -23.55 2.54
C ALA A 88 -5.11 -23.12 3.76
N ASP A 89 -4.02 -23.86 4.04
CA ASP A 89 -3.04 -23.41 5.02
C ASP A 89 -2.21 -22.26 4.47
N LEU A 90 -1.76 -21.42 5.38
CA LEU A 90 -1.03 -20.20 5.02
C LEU A 90 0.34 -20.49 4.40
N ALA A 91 1.02 -21.58 4.80
CA ALA A 91 2.33 -21.95 4.25
C ALA A 91 2.23 -22.23 2.74
N ARG A 92 1.15 -22.92 2.31
CA ARG A 92 0.84 -23.15 0.89
C ARG A 92 0.62 -21.84 0.16
N LEU A 93 -0.15 -20.90 0.73
CA LEU A 93 -0.47 -19.62 0.09
C LEU A 93 0.74 -18.68 0.01
N LEU A 94 1.62 -18.68 1.01
CA LEU A 94 2.90 -17.96 0.97
C LEU A 94 3.87 -18.49 -0.10
N ALA A 95 3.65 -19.73 -0.58
CA ALA A 95 4.40 -20.34 -1.68
C ALA A 95 3.64 -20.36 -3.01
N HIS A 96 2.46 -19.75 -3.08
CA HIS A 96 1.57 -19.82 -4.24
C HIS A 96 2.22 -19.19 -5.51
N PRO A 97 2.02 -19.77 -6.72
CA PRO A 97 2.62 -19.25 -7.95
C PRO A 97 2.12 -17.84 -8.30
N VAL A 98 0.86 -17.52 -7.98
CA VAL A 98 0.27 -16.20 -8.27
C VAL A 98 0.76 -15.15 -7.26
N PRO A 99 1.45 -14.08 -7.69
CA PRO A 99 2.01 -13.06 -6.79
C PRO A 99 0.95 -12.41 -5.88
N ALA A 100 -0.23 -12.12 -6.42
CA ALA A 100 -1.31 -11.50 -5.65
C ALA A 100 -1.76 -12.35 -4.46
N VAL A 101 -1.78 -13.68 -4.61
CA VAL A 101 -2.10 -14.60 -3.52
C VAL A 101 -1.02 -14.55 -2.44
N ARG A 102 0.27 -14.57 -2.83
CA ARG A 102 1.36 -14.44 -1.86
C ARG A 102 1.32 -13.14 -1.07
N VAL A 103 1.04 -12.02 -1.77
CA VAL A 103 0.95 -10.69 -1.12
C VAL A 103 -0.23 -10.65 -0.16
N ALA A 104 -1.42 -11.09 -0.57
CA ALA A 104 -2.60 -11.09 0.30
C ALA A 104 -2.42 -12.03 1.51
N ALA A 105 -1.80 -13.21 1.31
CA ALA A 105 -1.49 -14.16 2.38
C ALA A 105 -0.47 -13.58 3.38
N LEU A 106 0.61 -12.95 2.88
CA LEU A 106 1.61 -12.31 3.72
C LEU A 106 1.01 -11.13 4.50
N ASP A 107 0.14 -10.34 3.86
CA ASP A 107 -0.55 -9.23 4.49
C ASP A 107 -1.49 -9.71 5.62
N ALA A 108 -2.28 -10.77 5.37
CA ALA A 108 -3.13 -11.39 6.39
C ALA A 108 -2.31 -11.93 7.58
N TYR A 109 -1.19 -12.60 7.30
CA TYR A 109 -0.29 -13.12 8.33
C TYR A 109 0.27 -12.00 9.19
N LEU A 110 0.80 -10.95 8.56
CA LEU A 110 1.38 -9.82 9.28
C LEU A 110 0.34 -9.00 10.03
N MET A 111 -0.88 -8.85 9.50
CA MET A 111 -2.01 -8.27 10.23
C MET A 111 -2.39 -9.08 11.46
N HIS A 112 -2.33 -10.43 11.39
CA HIS A 112 -2.61 -11.31 12.51
C HIS A 112 -1.52 -11.22 13.60
N VAL A 113 -0.25 -11.18 13.22
CA VAL A 113 0.90 -11.18 14.18
C VAL A 113 1.19 -9.79 14.75
N THR A 114 0.98 -8.76 13.94
CA THR A 114 1.30 -7.36 14.29
C THR A 114 0.26 -6.42 13.68
N PRO A 115 -0.94 -6.37 14.26
CA PRO A 115 -2.00 -5.50 13.80
C PRO A 115 -1.59 -4.03 13.87
N HIS A 116 -2.29 -3.18 13.13
CA HIS A 116 -2.06 -1.73 13.12
C HIS A 116 -2.47 -1.09 14.45
N THR A 117 -1.58 -1.15 15.43
CA THR A 117 -1.77 -0.55 16.76
C THR A 117 -0.62 0.42 17.09
N PRO A 118 -0.80 1.35 18.03
CA PRO A 118 0.27 2.23 18.50
C PRO A 118 1.48 1.44 19.04
N ASP A 119 1.27 0.29 19.65
CA ASP A 119 2.34 -0.57 20.18
C ASP A 119 3.24 -1.12 19.06
N HIS A 120 2.70 -1.21 17.84
CA HIS A 120 3.44 -1.59 16.63
C HIS A 120 3.87 -0.40 15.77
N GLY A 121 3.81 0.82 16.33
CA GLY A 121 4.27 2.05 15.68
C GLY A 121 3.26 2.70 14.75
N ALA A 122 2.03 2.20 14.68
CA ALA A 122 0.96 2.81 13.91
C ALA A 122 0.43 4.08 14.62
N ARG A 123 0.22 5.14 13.83
CA ARG A 123 -0.50 6.32 14.27
C ARG A 123 -1.85 6.38 13.56
N PRO A 124 -2.97 6.14 14.27
CA PRO A 124 -4.28 6.16 13.65
C PRO A 124 -4.64 7.58 13.20
N VAL A 125 -5.28 7.68 12.05
CA VAL A 125 -5.86 8.90 11.49
C VAL A 125 -7.29 8.61 11.10
N ALA A 126 -8.23 9.32 11.71
CA ALA A 126 -9.65 9.16 11.41
C ALA A 126 -9.97 9.68 10.01
N LEU A 127 -10.72 8.90 9.25
CA LEU A 127 -11.41 9.35 8.06
C LEU A 127 -12.86 9.70 8.44
N PRO A 128 -13.37 10.86 8.05
CA PRO A 128 -14.74 11.25 8.35
C PRO A 128 -15.74 10.34 7.63
N ALA A 129 -16.95 10.25 8.15
CA ALA A 129 -18.10 9.81 7.38
C ALA A 129 -18.38 10.82 6.26
N GLY A 130 -18.95 10.37 5.15
CA GLY A 130 -19.26 11.24 4.03
C GLY A 130 -19.38 10.51 2.70
N THR A 131 -19.48 11.28 1.64
CA THR A 131 -19.49 10.79 0.25
C THR A 131 -18.14 10.14 -0.11
N SER A 132 -18.13 9.32 -1.15
CA SER A 132 -16.88 8.69 -1.61
C SER A 132 -15.83 9.71 -2.02
N LEU A 133 -16.21 10.90 -2.52
CA LEU A 133 -15.27 11.96 -2.88
C LEU A 133 -14.69 12.65 -1.64
N GLU A 134 -15.50 12.97 -0.64
CA GLU A 134 -15.02 13.58 0.62
C GLU A 134 -14.04 12.65 1.34
N LYS A 135 -14.39 11.37 1.45
CA LYS A 135 -13.50 10.36 2.04
C LYS A 135 -12.22 10.19 1.22
N SER A 136 -12.30 10.21 -0.13
CA SER A 136 -11.14 10.14 -1.01
C SER A 136 -10.19 11.33 -0.83
N ARG A 137 -10.73 12.56 -0.68
CA ARG A 137 -9.95 13.77 -0.41
C ARG A 137 -9.29 13.73 0.98
N ALA A 138 -10.04 13.35 2.02
CA ALA A 138 -9.48 13.21 3.37
C ALA A 138 -8.34 12.18 3.43
N ARG A 139 -8.51 11.04 2.72
CA ARG A 139 -7.45 10.05 2.53
C ARG A 139 -6.24 10.63 1.80
N ALA A 140 -6.47 11.34 0.71
CA ALA A 140 -5.40 11.96 -0.09
C ALA A 140 -4.58 12.97 0.72
N GLU A 141 -5.23 13.81 1.52
CA GLU A 141 -4.56 14.73 2.44
C GLU A 141 -3.76 13.98 3.51
N ALA A 142 -4.32 12.89 4.04
CA ALA A 142 -3.62 12.05 5.00
C ALA A 142 -2.34 11.43 4.40
N VAL A 143 -2.38 11.00 3.15
CA VAL A 143 -1.24 10.43 2.42
C VAL A 143 -0.23 11.53 2.05
N ALA A 144 -0.66 12.60 1.38
CA ALA A 144 0.21 13.70 0.96
C ALA A 144 0.93 14.37 2.14
N GLY A 145 0.28 14.43 3.32
CA GLY A 145 0.86 14.92 4.56
C GLY A 145 2.02 14.09 5.13
N LEU A 146 2.32 12.93 4.54
CA LEU A 146 3.53 12.16 4.88
C LEU A 146 4.77 12.65 4.15
N LEU A 147 4.63 13.37 3.04
CA LEU A 147 5.76 13.99 2.33
C LEU A 147 6.26 15.21 3.11
N VAL A 148 7.56 15.27 3.32
CA VAL A 148 8.26 16.41 3.95
C VAL A 148 9.16 17.03 2.88
N LEU A 149 8.58 17.94 2.09
CA LEU A 149 9.21 18.55 0.93
C LEU A 149 8.96 20.07 0.93
N PRO A 150 9.91 20.88 0.45
CA PRO A 150 9.66 22.31 0.22
C PRO A 150 8.67 22.49 -0.95
N PRO A 151 7.91 23.60 -0.97
CA PRO A 151 7.11 23.99 -2.12
C PRO A 151 7.95 24.02 -3.41
N GLY A 152 7.34 23.66 -4.54
CA GLY A 152 8.02 23.58 -5.83
C GLY A 152 8.71 22.23 -6.10
N SER A 153 8.87 21.36 -5.09
CA SER A 153 9.38 20.00 -5.31
C SER A 153 8.45 19.19 -6.19
N THR A 154 9.02 18.25 -6.96
CA THR A 154 8.32 17.37 -7.86
C THR A 154 8.25 15.94 -7.31
N VAL A 155 7.06 15.35 -7.26
CA VAL A 155 6.80 14.01 -6.73
C VAL A 155 6.46 13.05 -7.87
N LEU A 156 7.15 11.92 -7.99
CA LEU A 156 6.68 10.81 -8.82
C LEU A 156 5.50 10.12 -8.13
N VAL A 157 4.34 10.08 -8.79
CA VAL A 157 3.15 9.40 -8.26
C VAL A 157 2.90 8.13 -9.06
N VAL A 158 3.19 6.97 -8.45
CA VAL A 158 2.99 5.65 -9.06
C VAL A 158 1.67 5.05 -8.58
N GLY A 159 0.74 4.86 -9.51
CA GLY A 159 -0.67 4.61 -9.23
C GLY A 159 -1.47 5.91 -9.15
N VAL A 160 -2.11 6.29 -10.27
CA VAL A 160 -2.77 7.59 -10.42
C VAL A 160 -4.12 7.61 -9.71
N VAL A 161 -4.22 8.47 -8.69
CA VAL A 161 -5.47 8.79 -7.98
C VAL A 161 -5.64 10.31 -8.03
N ASN A 162 -6.64 10.80 -8.76
CA ASN A 162 -6.83 12.24 -9.00
C ASN A 162 -6.95 13.06 -7.71
N SER A 163 -7.63 12.57 -6.67
CA SER A 163 -7.67 13.26 -5.37
C SER A 163 -6.30 13.42 -4.74
N LEU A 164 -5.38 12.48 -4.98
CA LEU A 164 -4.01 12.54 -4.48
C LEU A 164 -3.19 13.59 -5.23
N LEU A 165 -3.36 13.67 -6.57
CA LEU A 165 -2.73 14.73 -7.38
C LEU A 165 -3.27 16.12 -6.99
N GLU A 166 -4.57 16.24 -6.70
CA GLU A 166 -5.20 17.46 -6.17
C GLU A 166 -4.57 17.87 -4.83
N ALA A 167 -4.38 16.93 -3.90
CA ALA A 167 -3.75 17.18 -2.60
C ALA A 167 -2.27 17.60 -2.71
N LEU A 168 -1.52 17.10 -3.67
CA LEU A 168 -0.15 17.55 -3.94
C LEU A 168 -0.13 19.00 -4.45
N ARG A 169 -1.00 19.33 -5.40
CA ARG A 169 -1.14 20.71 -5.92
C ARG A 169 -1.48 21.72 -4.82
N SER A 170 -2.44 21.39 -3.94
CA SER A 170 -2.84 22.27 -2.83
C SER A 170 -1.69 22.54 -1.85
N ARG A 171 -0.69 21.66 -1.82
CA ARG A 171 0.54 21.82 -1.02
C ARG A 171 1.68 22.53 -1.76
N GLY A 172 1.44 23.01 -2.99
CA GLY A 172 2.45 23.65 -3.83
C GLY A 172 3.50 22.69 -4.38
N LEU A 173 3.18 21.39 -4.48
CA LEU A 173 4.06 20.35 -5.03
C LEU A 173 3.69 20.07 -6.49
N GLY A 174 4.70 19.97 -7.35
CA GLY A 174 4.58 19.40 -8.68
C GLY A 174 4.53 17.88 -8.62
N TYR A 175 4.08 17.24 -9.69
CA TYR A 175 4.09 15.79 -9.79
C TYR A 175 4.30 15.30 -11.22
N VAL A 176 4.76 14.05 -11.33
CA VAL A 176 4.78 13.25 -12.55
C VAL A 176 3.85 12.06 -12.32
N PRO A 177 2.67 12.01 -12.97
CA PRO A 177 1.76 10.89 -12.82
C PRO A 177 2.30 9.68 -13.60
N CYS A 178 2.32 8.52 -12.94
CA CYS A 178 2.84 7.27 -13.51
C CYS A 178 1.88 6.11 -13.23
N ASP A 179 1.54 5.35 -14.27
CA ASP A 179 0.74 4.12 -14.16
C ASP A 179 1.08 3.20 -15.32
N LEU A 180 1.12 1.89 -15.10
CA LEU A 180 1.41 0.90 -16.14
C LEU A 180 0.44 0.97 -17.34
N LYS A 181 -0.79 1.43 -17.09
CA LYS A 181 -1.81 1.61 -18.13
C LYS A 181 -1.60 2.84 -19.00
N GLY A 182 -0.78 3.78 -18.55
CA GLY A 182 -0.65 5.08 -19.22
C GLY A 182 -1.96 5.87 -19.20
N GLY A 183 -2.20 6.65 -20.25
CA GLY A 183 -3.40 7.46 -20.42
C GLY A 183 -3.20 8.93 -20.02
N VAL A 184 -4.26 9.57 -19.54
CA VAL A 184 -4.26 10.98 -19.12
C VAL A 184 -4.94 11.15 -17.78
N THR A 185 -4.50 12.13 -17.00
CA THR A 185 -5.18 12.55 -15.77
C THR A 185 -6.50 13.25 -16.10
N GLU A 186 -7.34 13.55 -15.11
CA GLU A 186 -8.57 14.32 -15.34
C GLU A 186 -8.31 15.77 -15.83
N TRP A 187 -7.07 16.25 -15.73
CA TRP A 187 -6.64 17.57 -16.25
C TRP A 187 -5.92 17.47 -17.61
N GLY A 188 -5.93 16.29 -18.25
CA GLY A 188 -5.32 16.09 -19.56
C GLY A 188 -3.81 15.88 -19.56
N GLU A 189 -3.19 15.70 -18.40
CA GLU A 189 -1.75 15.46 -18.29
C GLU A 189 -1.41 14.01 -18.67
N THR A 190 -0.37 13.82 -19.46
CA THR A 190 0.09 12.49 -19.86
C THR A 190 0.59 11.68 -18.66
N VAL A 191 0.07 10.46 -18.51
CA VAL A 191 0.53 9.50 -17.51
C VAL A 191 1.68 8.69 -18.12
N VAL A 192 2.88 8.79 -17.49
CA VAL A 192 4.05 8.01 -17.93
C VAL A 192 3.92 6.55 -17.47
N THR A 193 4.56 5.63 -18.20
CA THR A 193 4.47 4.18 -17.91
C THR A 193 5.74 3.59 -17.30
N ASP A 194 6.86 4.29 -17.39
CA ASP A 194 8.15 3.86 -16.82
C ASP A 194 8.47 4.68 -15.56
N ALA A 195 8.18 4.06 -14.41
CA ALA A 195 8.39 4.69 -13.10
C ALA A 195 9.87 4.90 -12.78
N LEU A 196 10.76 3.96 -13.16
CA LEU A 196 12.19 4.08 -12.87
C LEU A 196 12.86 5.19 -13.69
N ALA A 197 12.52 5.29 -14.99
CA ALA A 197 13.01 6.37 -15.83
C ALA A 197 12.53 7.75 -15.31
N ALA A 198 11.30 7.82 -14.79
CA ALA A 198 10.75 9.05 -14.23
C ALA A 198 11.33 9.40 -12.86
N ALA A 199 11.68 8.42 -12.02
CA ALA A 199 12.14 8.62 -10.64
C ALA A 199 13.42 9.46 -10.54
N GLY A 200 14.30 9.37 -11.54
CA GLY A 200 15.55 10.11 -11.57
C GLY A 200 15.37 11.64 -11.52
N ARG A 201 14.29 12.16 -12.11
CA ARG A 201 13.98 13.61 -12.24
C ARG A 201 12.99 14.14 -11.21
N CYS A 202 12.58 13.33 -10.24
CA CYS A 202 11.67 13.73 -9.16
C CYS A 202 12.42 13.82 -7.83
N ASP A 203 11.94 14.65 -6.90
CA ASP A 203 12.55 14.85 -5.57
C ASP A 203 12.12 13.78 -4.57
N ALA A 204 10.93 13.20 -4.75
CA ALA A 204 10.39 12.12 -3.93
C ALA A 204 9.48 11.20 -4.74
N LEU A 205 9.17 10.05 -4.15
CA LEU A 205 8.30 9.04 -4.71
C LEU A 205 7.08 8.83 -3.79
N LEU A 206 5.89 8.80 -4.37
CA LEU A 206 4.63 8.47 -3.73
C LEU A 206 4.02 7.29 -4.47
N VAL A 207 4.03 6.11 -3.85
CA VAL A 207 3.88 4.83 -4.56
C VAL A 207 2.75 3.99 -3.96
N SER A 208 1.91 3.44 -4.84
CA SER A 208 0.84 2.52 -4.49
C SER A 208 1.36 1.17 -3.99
N GLY A 209 0.68 0.57 -3.01
CA GLY A 209 0.93 -0.79 -2.59
C GLY A 209 0.77 -1.86 -3.69
N MET A 210 0.05 -1.54 -4.78
CA MET A 210 -0.08 -2.45 -5.94
C MET A 210 1.27 -2.87 -6.53
N THR A 211 2.31 -2.07 -6.33
CA THR A 211 3.69 -2.37 -6.77
C THR A 211 4.25 -3.66 -6.16
N LEU A 212 3.75 -4.12 -5.01
CA LEU A 212 4.08 -5.44 -4.46
C LEU A 212 3.60 -6.58 -5.37
N GLY A 213 2.35 -6.49 -5.82
CA GLY A 213 1.72 -7.53 -6.63
C GLY A 213 2.24 -7.62 -8.07
N ASN A 214 2.65 -6.49 -8.64
CA ASN A 214 3.16 -6.40 -10.01
C ASN A 214 4.71 -6.44 -10.12
N GLY A 215 5.41 -6.58 -8.97
CA GLY A 215 6.87 -6.74 -8.94
C GLY A 215 7.69 -5.46 -9.11
N THR A 216 7.07 -4.27 -9.18
CA THR A 216 7.80 -3.00 -9.37
C THR A 216 8.23 -2.34 -8.05
N PHE A 217 7.84 -2.88 -6.90
CA PHE A 217 8.18 -2.34 -5.58
C PHE A 217 9.69 -2.32 -5.31
N GLU A 218 10.38 -3.46 -5.49
CA GLU A 218 11.80 -3.56 -5.12
C GLU A 218 12.69 -2.60 -5.92
N PRO A 219 12.59 -2.49 -7.27
CA PRO A 219 13.37 -1.52 -8.01
C PRO A 219 13.15 -0.07 -7.58
N LEU A 220 11.90 0.32 -7.25
CA LEU A 220 11.59 1.67 -6.77
C LEU A 220 12.13 1.92 -5.36
N ARG A 221 12.01 0.95 -4.46
CA ARG A 221 12.55 1.00 -3.11
C ARG A 221 14.09 1.14 -3.12
N GLU A 222 14.76 0.33 -3.93
CA GLU A 222 16.21 0.41 -4.09
C GLU A 222 16.64 1.75 -4.71
N HIS A 223 15.91 2.26 -5.70
CA HIS A 223 16.17 3.58 -6.24
C HIS A 223 16.10 4.66 -5.15
N ALA A 224 15.03 4.66 -4.35
CA ALA A 224 14.86 5.60 -3.25
C ALA A 224 16.00 5.49 -2.22
N LEU A 225 16.37 4.26 -1.84
CA LEU A 225 17.46 4.01 -0.88
C LEU A 225 18.80 4.54 -1.40
N ARG A 226 19.14 4.25 -2.66
CA ARG A 226 20.43 4.69 -3.26
C ARG A 226 20.49 6.20 -3.49
N SER A 227 19.36 6.83 -3.83
CA SER A 227 19.29 8.26 -4.11
C SER A 227 19.00 9.13 -2.87
N GLY A 228 18.73 8.51 -1.72
CA GLY A 228 18.34 9.23 -0.50
C GLY A 228 16.98 9.94 -0.60
N LYS A 229 16.16 9.61 -1.61
CA LYS A 229 14.85 10.23 -1.82
C LYS A 229 13.82 9.67 -0.87
N GLN A 230 12.85 10.51 -0.45
CA GLN A 230 11.70 10.02 0.28
C GLN A 230 10.86 9.08 -0.60
N LEU A 231 10.55 7.89 -0.09
CA LEU A 231 9.56 6.98 -0.65
C LEU A 231 8.42 6.85 0.35
N VAL A 232 7.26 7.39 -0.01
CA VAL A 232 6.02 7.26 0.76
C VAL A 232 5.11 6.26 0.07
N MET A 233 4.61 5.28 0.83
CA MET A 233 3.68 4.27 0.33
C MET A 233 2.26 4.57 0.77
N PHE A 234 1.29 4.44 -0.15
CA PHE A 234 -0.14 4.42 0.18
C PHE A 234 -0.71 3.02 -0.10
N ALA A 235 -1.20 2.35 0.95
CA ALA A 235 -1.30 0.91 0.97
C ALA A 235 -2.67 0.40 1.40
N GLN A 236 -3.49 0.00 0.44
CA GLN A 236 -4.60 -0.94 0.60
C GLN A 236 -4.13 -2.36 0.30
N THR A 237 -3.21 -2.51 -0.65
CA THR A 237 -2.45 -3.73 -0.89
C THR A 237 -1.27 -3.78 0.05
N GLY A 238 -1.11 -4.88 0.76
CA GLY A 238 0.05 -5.11 1.62
C GLY A 238 0.14 -4.09 2.76
N SER A 239 -0.98 -3.74 3.37
CA SER A 239 -1.07 -2.70 4.41
C SER A 239 -0.16 -3.00 5.60
N ALA A 240 -0.03 -4.26 6.00
CA ALA A 240 0.87 -4.72 7.06
C ALA A 240 2.25 -5.15 6.53
N VAL A 241 2.39 -5.37 5.22
CA VAL A 241 3.66 -5.72 4.57
C VAL A 241 4.58 -4.51 4.48
N LEU A 242 4.08 -3.39 3.93
CA LEU A 242 4.89 -2.22 3.61
C LEU A 242 5.55 -1.53 4.82
N PRO A 243 4.97 -1.51 6.04
CA PRO A 243 5.65 -0.99 7.22
C PRO A 243 6.94 -1.75 7.60
N ARG A 244 7.15 -2.98 7.09
CA ARG A 244 8.36 -3.77 7.34
C ARG A 244 9.60 -3.22 6.66
N PHE A 245 9.44 -2.32 5.69
CA PHE A 245 10.54 -1.71 4.93
C PHE A 245 10.90 -0.29 5.40
N LEU A 246 10.30 0.18 6.51
CA LEU A 246 10.62 1.48 7.09
C LEU A 246 12.10 1.56 7.48
N GLY A 247 12.80 2.60 6.97
CA GLY A 247 14.24 2.76 7.12
C GLY A 247 15.08 1.93 6.14
N HIS A 248 14.45 1.03 5.37
CA HIS A 248 15.09 0.24 4.32
C HIS A 248 14.58 0.66 2.92
N GLY A 249 14.65 1.97 2.64
CA GLY A 249 14.20 2.58 1.40
C GLY A 249 12.76 3.13 1.46
N VAL A 250 11.93 2.73 2.42
CA VAL A 250 10.61 3.31 2.67
C VAL A 250 10.72 4.32 3.82
N SER A 251 10.29 5.56 3.56
CA SER A 251 10.34 6.65 4.54
C SER A 251 9.06 6.73 5.38
N ALA A 252 7.92 6.48 4.77
CA ALA A 252 6.62 6.49 5.45
C ALA A 252 5.59 5.61 4.72
N VAL A 253 4.59 5.15 5.47
CA VAL A 253 3.47 4.37 4.96
C VAL A 253 2.16 4.94 5.49
N CYS A 254 1.18 5.11 4.62
CA CYS A 254 -0.22 5.28 4.97
C CYS A 254 -0.95 3.97 4.67
N ALA A 255 -1.10 3.13 5.67
CA ALA A 255 -1.75 1.84 5.56
C ALA A 255 -3.27 1.98 5.75
N GLU A 256 -4.02 1.32 4.90
CA GLU A 256 -5.48 1.24 4.95
C GLU A 256 -5.90 -0.23 4.81
N PRO A 257 -6.05 -0.95 5.93
CA PRO A 257 -6.53 -2.33 5.89
C PRO A 257 -7.99 -2.39 5.44
N TYR A 258 -8.43 -3.57 5.00
CA TYR A 258 -9.85 -3.83 4.75
C TYR A 258 -10.68 -3.62 6.05
N PRO A 259 -11.91 -3.05 5.98
CA PRO A 259 -12.62 -2.57 4.81
C PRO A 259 -12.13 -1.20 4.31
N PHE A 260 -12.07 -1.03 2.98
CA PHE A 260 -11.58 0.21 2.37
C PHE A 260 -12.62 1.33 2.42
N PHE A 261 -12.15 2.58 2.40
CA PHE A 261 -12.97 3.77 2.64
C PHE A 261 -14.19 3.93 1.72
N TRP A 262 -14.16 3.36 0.52
CA TRP A 262 -15.27 3.50 -0.44
C TRP A 262 -16.37 2.45 -0.29
N LEU A 263 -16.21 1.46 0.59
CA LEU A 263 -17.18 0.37 0.76
C LEU A 263 -18.44 0.82 1.51
N ASP A 264 -18.31 1.87 2.30
CA ASP A 264 -19.45 2.47 3.01
C ASP A 264 -19.27 3.99 3.19
N GLY A 265 -20.34 4.67 3.62
CA GLY A 265 -20.33 6.10 3.96
C GLY A 265 -19.92 6.40 5.40
N GLY A 266 -19.62 5.39 6.22
CA GLY A 266 -19.27 5.54 7.62
C GLY A 266 -17.84 6.08 7.83
N PRO A 267 -17.45 6.36 9.09
CA PRO A 267 -16.08 6.74 9.43
C PRO A 267 -15.13 5.57 9.18
N GLY A 268 -13.86 5.87 8.87
CA GLY A 268 -12.80 4.89 8.71
C GLY A 268 -11.55 5.28 9.47
N THR A 269 -10.53 4.42 9.43
CA THR A 269 -9.24 4.68 10.05
C THR A 269 -8.12 4.33 9.10
N LEU A 270 -7.19 5.26 8.92
CA LEU A 270 -5.90 5.03 8.30
C LEU A 270 -4.83 4.87 9.38
N HIS A 271 -3.75 4.19 9.05
CA HIS A 271 -2.63 3.97 9.97
C HIS A 271 -1.36 4.51 9.35
N ARG A 272 -0.81 5.57 9.93
CA ARG A 272 0.44 6.18 9.45
C ARG A 272 1.63 5.60 10.18
N TYR A 273 2.67 5.34 9.43
CA TYR A 273 3.99 4.93 9.91
C TYR A 273 5.06 5.87 9.34
N ARG A 274 6.11 6.12 10.11
CA ARG A 274 7.30 6.84 9.67
C ARG A 274 8.56 6.10 10.11
N ALA A 275 9.56 6.11 9.24
CA ALA A 275 10.92 5.76 9.66
C ALA A 275 11.44 6.85 10.61
N ASP A 276 12.25 6.47 11.58
CA ASP A 276 13.02 7.42 12.37
C ASP A 276 14.04 8.08 11.42
N LEU A 277 13.94 9.39 11.22
CA LEU A 277 14.91 10.11 10.43
C LEU A 277 16.24 10.14 11.21
N PRO A 278 17.38 9.74 10.62
CA PRO A 278 18.66 9.97 11.25
C PRO A 278 18.90 11.48 11.37
N GLY A 279 18.94 12.00 12.61
CA GLY A 279 19.33 13.39 12.89
C GLY A 279 18.20 14.37 13.20
N GLY A 280 16.95 13.96 13.36
CA GLY A 280 15.88 14.82 13.85
C GLY A 280 15.94 14.95 15.38
N THR A 281 16.54 16.02 15.89
CA THR A 281 16.28 16.49 17.27
C THR A 281 14.79 16.64 17.47
N ARG A 282 14.28 16.10 18.56
CA ARG A 282 12.87 16.15 19.02
C ARG A 282 12.37 17.56 19.24
#